data_8d21f08c7d166795c3d738c43180243e
#
_entry.id   8d21f08c7d166795c3d738c43180243e
#
_cell.length_a   1.000
_cell.length_b   1.000
_cell.length_c   1.000
_cell.angle_alpha   90.00
_cell.angle_beta   90.00
_cell.angle_gamma   90.00
#
_symmetry.space_group_name_H-M   'P 1'
#
loop_
_entity.id
_entity.type
_entity.pdbx_description
1 polymer ?
#
loop_
_entity_poly.entity_id
_entity_poly.type
_entity_poly.pdbx_seq_one_letter_code
_entity_poly.pdbx_strand_id
1 'polypeptide(L)'
;MPNYLFIDEIQDIAGFEHTLRSLQASDSCDIFITGSNATMLSSELSTYLSGRYIEFRISSLSYPEFLNFHHLDSSTQSLRDYLTFGELPYLNNLPLQQEIVFEYLRNVYSTIMLKDVVKREGIRNVDFLETLASYTADNVGCLFSANNISKYLKSQHVNMSTLQVINYLRALQNAFLINKVRRVDVAGLKVFEIGDKYFFEDLGLRNCNLGLNMQHDINKLIENAIFLHLSQKHYEVFTGQMSGGREIDFIARRNDEVIYIQATYIMADETTRQREFGNLEAIRDNYPKYVVSLDEWTSGSCVNGINHMHLADFLRL
;
A
#
# COMPACT_ATOMS: atom_id res chain seq x y z
N MET A 1 -39.39 12.08 0.01
CA MET A 1 -38.27 11.11 0.16
C MET A 1 -37.01 11.83 -0.30
N PRO A 2 -35.87 11.65 0.36
CA PRO A 2 -34.63 12.19 -0.16
C PRO A 2 -34.33 11.55 -1.53
N ASN A 3 -33.88 12.36 -2.47
CA ASN A 3 -33.43 11.90 -3.77
C ASN A 3 -31.92 11.62 -3.68
N TYR A 4 -31.44 10.60 -4.35
CA TYR A 4 -30.02 10.23 -4.40
C TYR A 4 -29.56 10.17 -5.85
N LEU A 5 -28.39 10.77 -6.13
CA LEU A 5 -27.72 10.70 -7.43
C LEU A 5 -26.40 9.96 -7.23
N PHE A 6 -26.23 8.84 -7.95
CA PHE A 6 -24.98 8.07 -7.97
C PHE A 6 -24.32 8.23 -9.35
N ILE A 7 -23.08 8.63 -9.38
CA ILE A 7 -22.28 8.79 -10.60
C ILE A 7 -21.00 7.99 -10.42
N ASP A 8 -20.85 6.96 -11.23
CA ASP A 8 -19.65 6.12 -11.24
C ASP A 8 -18.65 6.65 -12.27
N GLU A 9 -17.35 6.56 -11.94
CA GLU A 9 -16.24 7.03 -12.77
C GLU A 9 -16.46 8.46 -13.31
N ILE A 10 -16.74 9.39 -12.41
CA ILE A 10 -17.09 10.79 -12.74
C ILE A 10 -16.09 11.44 -13.71
N GLN A 11 -14.82 11.04 -13.67
CA GLN A 11 -13.77 11.57 -14.55
C GLN A 11 -13.97 11.25 -16.04
N ASP A 12 -14.84 10.32 -16.36
CA ASP A 12 -15.15 9.99 -17.76
C ASP A 12 -16.17 11.00 -18.35
N ILE A 13 -16.71 11.93 -17.52
CA ILE A 13 -17.68 12.96 -17.92
C ILE A 13 -16.97 14.30 -18.04
N ALA A 14 -16.87 14.83 -19.25
CA ALA A 14 -16.25 16.15 -19.48
C ALA A 14 -17.07 17.29 -18.86
N GLY A 15 -16.42 18.18 -18.10
CA GLY A 15 -17.04 19.38 -17.50
C GLY A 15 -18.04 19.08 -16.38
N PHE A 16 -17.92 17.94 -15.74
CA PHE A 16 -18.80 17.48 -14.65
C PHE A 16 -18.83 18.47 -13.47
N GLU A 17 -17.78 19.23 -13.23
CA GLU A 17 -17.61 20.14 -12.10
C GLU A 17 -18.70 21.22 -12.06
N HIS A 18 -19.02 21.79 -13.23
CA HIS A 18 -20.08 22.80 -13.35
C HIS A 18 -21.46 22.21 -13.05
N THR A 19 -21.71 20.99 -13.55
CA THR A 19 -22.98 20.28 -13.33
C THR A 19 -23.16 19.91 -11.86
N LEU A 20 -22.12 19.36 -11.22
CA LEU A 20 -22.15 19.05 -9.80
C LEU A 20 -22.42 20.27 -8.93
N ARG A 21 -21.76 21.39 -9.23
CA ARG A 21 -21.96 22.65 -8.50
C ARG A 21 -23.39 23.17 -8.65
N SER A 22 -23.96 23.05 -9.82
CA SER A 22 -25.36 23.45 -10.09
C SER A 22 -26.36 22.57 -9.33
N LEU A 23 -26.15 21.25 -9.36
CA LEU A 23 -26.98 20.29 -8.63
C LEU A 23 -26.88 20.50 -7.12
N GLN A 24 -25.70 20.73 -6.59
CA GLN A 24 -25.47 21.01 -5.18
C GLN A 24 -26.14 22.32 -4.75
N ALA A 25 -26.11 23.36 -5.61
CA ALA A 25 -26.76 24.63 -5.33
C ALA A 25 -28.29 24.54 -5.31
N SER A 26 -28.87 23.58 -6.02
CA SER A 26 -30.32 23.34 -6.05
C SER A 26 -30.84 22.57 -4.81
N ASP A 27 -29.95 21.96 -4.04
CA ASP A 27 -30.25 21.15 -2.84
C ASP A 27 -31.35 20.09 -3.09
N SER A 28 -31.37 19.54 -4.32
CA SER A 28 -32.46 18.67 -4.78
C SER A 28 -32.20 17.17 -4.49
N CYS A 29 -30.96 16.79 -4.24
CA CYS A 29 -30.55 15.40 -3.96
C CYS A 29 -29.19 15.33 -3.27
N ASP A 30 -28.98 14.23 -2.54
CA ASP A 30 -27.64 13.84 -2.08
C ASP A 30 -26.85 13.23 -3.26
N ILE A 31 -25.61 13.65 -3.43
CA ILE A 31 -24.78 13.26 -4.58
C ILE A 31 -23.64 12.38 -4.08
N PHE A 32 -23.54 11.18 -4.66
CA PHE A 32 -22.46 10.23 -4.46
C PHE A 32 -21.71 10.04 -5.78
N ILE A 33 -20.40 10.24 -5.73
CA ILE A 33 -19.54 10.10 -6.92
C ILE A 33 -18.41 9.13 -6.61
N THR A 34 -18.01 8.35 -7.60
CA THR A 34 -16.79 7.53 -7.51
C THR A 34 -15.75 7.97 -8.54
N GLY A 35 -14.52 7.60 -8.30
CA GLY A 35 -13.42 7.79 -9.22
C GLY A 35 -12.21 6.95 -8.85
N SER A 36 -11.54 6.44 -9.87
CA SER A 36 -10.36 5.55 -9.76
C SER A 36 -9.01 6.31 -9.79
N ASN A 37 -9.00 7.64 -9.53
CA ASN A 37 -7.78 8.44 -9.60
C ASN A 37 -7.65 9.45 -8.46
N ALA A 38 -6.49 9.43 -7.77
CA ALA A 38 -6.20 10.31 -6.64
C ALA A 38 -6.13 11.81 -7.01
N THR A 39 -5.67 12.17 -8.22
CA THR A 39 -5.50 13.57 -8.60
C THR A 39 -6.82 14.26 -8.86
N MET A 40 -7.82 13.54 -9.31
CA MET A 40 -9.14 14.06 -9.59
C MET A 40 -9.86 14.55 -8.35
N LEU A 41 -9.78 13.76 -7.27
CA LEU A 41 -10.43 14.08 -6.01
C LEU A 41 -9.73 15.23 -5.29
N SER A 42 -8.40 15.36 -5.44
CA SER A 42 -7.61 16.32 -4.68
C SER A 42 -7.46 17.70 -5.34
N SER A 43 -7.43 17.81 -6.69
CA SER A 43 -7.13 19.07 -7.37
C SER A 43 -8.35 19.74 -7.99
N GLU A 44 -9.14 19.01 -8.76
CA GLU A 44 -10.28 19.59 -9.48
C GLU A 44 -11.50 19.73 -8.57
N LEU A 45 -11.88 18.68 -7.85
CA LEU A 45 -13.00 18.75 -6.89
C LEU A 45 -12.71 19.70 -5.74
N SER A 46 -11.48 19.73 -5.22
CA SER A 46 -11.13 20.67 -4.13
C SER A 46 -11.26 22.13 -4.55
N THR A 47 -10.97 22.44 -5.81
CA THR A 47 -11.10 23.81 -6.35
C THR A 47 -12.56 24.20 -6.56
N TYR A 48 -13.38 23.30 -7.11
CA TYR A 48 -14.77 23.63 -7.49
C TYR A 48 -15.79 23.36 -6.38
N LEU A 49 -15.55 22.37 -5.51
CA LEU A 49 -16.45 21.97 -4.42
C LEU A 49 -15.88 22.23 -3.03
N SER A 50 -14.93 23.14 -2.92
CA SER A 50 -14.17 23.47 -1.71
C SER A 50 -15.02 23.46 -0.43
N GLY A 51 -14.74 22.52 0.49
CA GLY A 51 -15.43 22.40 1.78
C GLY A 51 -16.87 21.84 1.72
N ARG A 52 -17.31 21.30 0.58
CA ARG A 52 -18.68 20.83 0.37
C ARG A 52 -18.79 19.36 0.00
N TYR A 53 -17.76 18.55 0.29
CA TYR A 53 -17.78 17.10 0.10
C TYR A 53 -17.04 16.40 1.23
N ILE A 54 -17.34 15.15 1.40
CA ILE A 54 -16.61 14.22 2.28
C ILE A 54 -16.01 13.15 1.39
N GLU A 55 -14.71 12.92 1.52
CA GLU A 55 -13.99 11.89 0.80
C GLU A 55 -13.93 10.61 1.61
N PHE A 56 -14.33 9.51 0.96
CA PHE A 56 -14.18 8.16 1.48
C PHE A 56 -13.19 7.40 0.60
N ARG A 57 -12.03 7.06 1.13
CA ARG A 57 -11.10 6.18 0.45
C ARG A 57 -11.52 4.74 0.70
N ILE A 58 -11.82 4.02 -0.38
CA ILE A 58 -12.15 2.59 -0.34
C ILE A 58 -10.88 1.81 -0.62
N SER A 59 -10.43 1.05 0.37
CA SER A 59 -9.29 0.13 0.24
C SER A 59 -9.76 -1.26 -0.16
N SER A 60 -8.83 -2.11 -0.59
CA SER A 60 -9.05 -3.56 -0.72
C SER A 60 -9.48 -4.17 0.61
N LEU A 61 -9.93 -5.43 0.61
CA LEU A 61 -10.41 -6.11 1.84
C LEU A 61 -9.27 -6.24 2.87
N SER A 62 -9.55 -5.92 4.11
CA SER A 62 -8.70 -6.31 5.24
C SER A 62 -8.68 -7.83 5.43
N TYR A 63 -7.69 -8.37 6.16
CA TYR A 63 -7.64 -9.81 6.41
C TYR A 63 -8.91 -10.36 7.08
N PRO A 64 -9.54 -9.72 8.09
CA PRO A 64 -10.83 -10.14 8.60
C PRO A 64 -11.97 -10.12 7.57
N GLU A 65 -12.00 -9.09 6.70
CA GLU A 65 -12.98 -9.01 5.62
C GLU A 65 -12.75 -10.09 4.57
N PHE A 66 -11.48 -10.36 4.18
CA PHE A 66 -11.13 -11.47 3.29
C PHE A 66 -11.64 -12.81 3.84
N LEU A 67 -11.38 -13.10 5.13
CA LEU A 67 -11.89 -14.30 5.77
C LEU A 67 -13.42 -14.40 5.69
N ASN A 68 -14.12 -13.29 6.00
CA ASN A 68 -15.58 -13.25 5.96
C ASN A 68 -16.12 -13.41 4.54
N PHE A 69 -15.55 -12.73 3.54
CA PHE A 69 -15.97 -12.82 2.14
C PHE A 69 -15.80 -14.22 1.55
N HIS A 70 -14.70 -14.88 1.90
CA HIS A 70 -14.39 -16.23 1.42
C HIS A 70 -14.94 -17.35 2.31
N HIS A 71 -15.67 -17.01 3.39
CA HIS A 71 -16.20 -17.96 4.37
C HIS A 71 -15.11 -18.88 4.95
N LEU A 72 -13.93 -18.30 5.28
CA LEU A 72 -12.77 -18.99 5.80
C LEU A 72 -12.57 -18.70 7.28
N ASP A 73 -12.09 -19.71 8.02
CA ASP A 73 -11.53 -19.51 9.35
C ASP A 73 -10.08 -19.03 9.27
N SER A 74 -9.65 -18.29 10.32
CA SER A 74 -8.25 -17.87 10.43
C SER A 74 -7.34 -19.09 10.62
N SER A 75 -6.43 -19.30 9.69
CA SER A 75 -5.49 -20.43 9.66
C SER A 75 -4.22 -20.04 8.90
N THR A 76 -3.17 -20.85 9.02
CA THR A 76 -1.93 -20.67 8.22
C THR A 76 -2.25 -20.70 6.71
N GLN A 77 -3.22 -21.53 6.27
CA GLN A 77 -3.59 -21.60 4.87
C GLN A 77 -4.34 -20.35 4.42
N SER A 78 -5.33 -19.88 5.16
CA SER A 78 -6.09 -18.67 4.78
C SER A 78 -5.21 -17.41 4.81
N LEU A 79 -4.24 -17.32 5.72
CA LEU A 79 -3.24 -16.27 5.71
C LEU A 79 -2.33 -16.35 4.47
N ARG A 80 -1.91 -17.56 4.10
CA ARG A 80 -1.15 -17.79 2.88
C ARG A 80 -1.93 -17.41 1.63
N ASP A 81 -3.21 -17.75 1.57
CA ASP A 81 -4.09 -17.38 0.46
C ASP A 81 -4.25 -15.86 0.34
N TYR A 82 -4.46 -15.17 1.47
CA TYR A 82 -4.49 -13.72 1.55
C TYR A 82 -3.19 -13.09 1.02
N LEU A 83 -2.02 -13.54 1.50
CA LEU A 83 -0.71 -13.06 1.05
C LEU A 83 -0.42 -13.40 -0.42
N THR A 84 -1.03 -14.45 -0.96
CA THR A 84 -0.80 -14.91 -2.34
C THR A 84 -1.71 -14.21 -3.35
N PHE A 85 -3.01 -14.19 -3.05
CA PHE A 85 -4.05 -13.78 -4.00
C PHE A 85 -4.48 -12.32 -3.85
N GLY A 86 -4.15 -11.69 -2.71
CA GLY A 86 -4.52 -10.31 -2.43
C GLY A 86 -5.97 -10.18 -1.95
N GLU A 87 -6.45 -8.97 -2.04
CA GLU A 87 -7.60 -8.49 -1.27
C GLU A 87 -8.75 -7.98 -2.14
N LEU A 88 -8.72 -8.19 -3.48
CA LEU A 88 -9.77 -7.70 -4.35
C LEU A 88 -11.10 -8.45 -4.10
N PRO A 89 -12.22 -7.74 -3.84
CA PRO A 89 -13.49 -8.38 -3.45
C PRO A 89 -14.04 -9.38 -4.47
N TYR A 90 -13.79 -9.16 -5.77
CA TYR A 90 -14.29 -10.04 -6.84
C TYR A 90 -13.73 -11.47 -6.77
N LEU A 91 -12.58 -11.65 -6.10
CA LEU A 91 -11.95 -12.98 -5.93
C LEU A 91 -12.88 -13.97 -5.22
N ASN A 92 -13.86 -13.50 -4.44
CA ASN A 92 -14.89 -14.35 -3.84
C ASN A 92 -15.74 -15.12 -4.86
N ASN A 93 -15.80 -14.66 -6.11
CA ASN A 93 -16.52 -15.32 -7.19
C ASN A 93 -15.67 -16.34 -7.97
N LEU A 94 -14.42 -16.53 -7.58
CA LEU A 94 -13.45 -17.39 -8.24
C LEU A 94 -12.96 -18.49 -7.29
N PRO A 95 -12.68 -19.70 -7.79
CA PRO A 95 -11.92 -20.65 -7.00
C PRO A 95 -10.52 -20.10 -6.71
N LEU A 96 -10.06 -20.19 -5.46
CA LEU A 96 -8.71 -19.72 -5.05
C LEU A 96 -7.63 -20.69 -5.59
N GLN A 97 -7.51 -20.75 -6.91
CA GLN A 97 -6.49 -21.50 -7.65
C GLN A 97 -5.61 -20.50 -8.40
N GLN A 98 -4.30 -20.67 -8.28
CA GLN A 98 -3.33 -19.68 -8.73
C GLN A 98 -3.49 -19.33 -10.22
N GLU A 99 -3.71 -20.31 -11.07
CA GLU A 99 -3.86 -20.11 -12.51
C GLU A 99 -5.06 -19.21 -12.83
N ILE A 100 -6.21 -19.47 -12.20
CA ILE A 100 -7.46 -18.75 -12.44
C ILE A 100 -7.37 -17.34 -11.86
N VAL A 101 -6.94 -17.23 -10.60
CA VAL A 101 -6.86 -15.95 -9.90
C VAL A 101 -5.83 -15.05 -10.57
N PHE A 102 -4.65 -15.56 -10.92
CA PHE A 102 -3.61 -14.74 -11.55
C PHE A 102 -3.96 -14.33 -12.98
N GLU A 103 -4.73 -15.13 -13.73
CA GLU A 103 -5.26 -14.72 -15.03
C GLU A 103 -6.21 -13.51 -14.86
N TYR A 104 -7.16 -13.59 -13.93
CA TYR A 104 -8.04 -12.47 -13.60
C TYR A 104 -7.26 -11.22 -13.17
N LEU A 105 -6.32 -11.36 -12.23
CA LEU A 105 -5.53 -10.25 -11.71
C LEU A 105 -4.66 -9.59 -12.77
N ARG A 106 -4.07 -10.35 -13.70
CA ARG A 106 -3.35 -9.78 -14.85
C ARG A 106 -4.24 -8.93 -15.75
N ASN A 107 -5.49 -9.34 -15.94
CA ASN A 107 -6.46 -8.55 -16.71
C ASN A 107 -6.82 -7.25 -15.99
N VAL A 108 -7.03 -7.30 -14.66
CA VAL A 108 -7.24 -6.10 -13.83
C VAL A 108 -6.03 -5.18 -13.90
N TYR A 109 -4.84 -5.72 -13.65
CA TYR A 109 -3.57 -4.97 -13.72
C TYR A 109 -3.39 -4.30 -15.09
N SER A 110 -3.59 -5.03 -16.18
CA SER A 110 -3.48 -4.50 -17.54
C SER A 110 -4.48 -3.37 -17.77
N THR A 111 -5.69 -3.47 -17.24
CA THR A 111 -6.71 -2.42 -17.33
C THR A 111 -6.27 -1.17 -16.59
N ILE A 112 -5.79 -1.29 -15.36
CA ILE A 112 -5.25 -0.17 -14.56
C ILE A 112 -4.09 0.49 -15.32
N MET A 113 -3.13 -0.31 -15.78
CA MET A 113 -1.95 0.19 -16.49
C MET A 113 -2.31 0.95 -17.76
N LEU A 114 -3.21 0.41 -18.59
CA LEU A 114 -3.57 1.03 -19.88
C LEU A 114 -4.54 2.20 -19.71
N LYS A 115 -5.60 2.05 -18.91
CA LYS A 115 -6.64 3.08 -18.76
C LYS A 115 -6.18 4.19 -17.82
N ASP A 116 -5.76 3.83 -16.60
CA ASP A 116 -5.57 4.79 -15.53
C ASP A 116 -4.15 5.37 -15.48
N VAL A 117 -3.13 4.62 -15.92
CA VAL A 117 -1.77 5.13 -15.96
C VAL A 117 -1.42 5.66 -17.35
N VAL A 118 -1.40 4.81 -18.39
CA VAL A 118 -0.89 5.21 -19.71
C VAL A 118 -1.75 6.29 -20.36
N LYS A 119 -3.04 6.03 -20.50
CA LYS A 119 -3.95 6.95 -21.21
C LYS A 119 -4.17 8.26 -20.47
N ARG A 120 -4.38 8.18 -19.15
CA ARG A 120 -4.72 9.35 -18.32
C ARG A 120 -3.53 10.26 -18.05
N GLU A 121 -2.38 9.67 -17.71
CA GLU A 121 -1.15 10.41 -17.41
C GLU A 121 -0.31 10.73 -18.68
N GLY A 122 -0.77 10.30 -19.86
CA GLY A 122 -0.10 10.56 -21.12
C GLY A 122 1.28 9.92 -21.24
N ILE A 123 1.46 8.74 -20.64
CA ILE A 123 2.72 8.01 -20.65
C ILE A 123 3.08 7.56 -22.06
N ARG A 124 4.28 7.91 -22.53
CA ARG A 124 4.74 7.59 -23.89
C ARG A 124 5.55 6.32 -23.98
N ASN A 125 6.31 5.99 -22.94
CA ASN A 125 7.18 4.79 -22.91
C ASN A 125 6.55 3.74 -21.98
N VAL A 126 5.67 2.91 -22.56
CA VAL A 126 4.94 1.86 -21.83
C VAL A 126 5.89 0.75 -21.36
N ASP A 127 6.84 0.34 -22.17
CA ASP A 127 7.82 -0.71 -21.82
C ASP A 127 8.63 -0.32 -20.57
N PHE A 128 9.02 0.95 -20.49
CA PHE A 128 9.71 1.45 -19.30
C PHE A 128 8.78 1.48 -18.08
N LEU A 129 7.51 1.90 -18.26
CA LEU A 129 6.53 1.89 -17.17
C LEU A 129 6.35 0.49 -16.59
N GLU A 130 6.20 -0.53 -17.44
CA GLU A 130 6.07 -1.93 -17.02
C GLU A 130 7.33 -2.43 -16.30
N THR A 131 8.51 -2.07 -16.82
CA THR A 131 9.78 -2.39 -16.17
C THR A 131 9.89 -1.72 -14.80
N LEU A 132 9.49 -0.46 -14.67
CA LEU A 132 9.52 0.26 -13.41
C LEU A 132 8.51 -0.31 -12.41
N ALA A 133 7.31 -0.67 -12.86
CA ALA A 133 6.30 -1.31 -12.02
C ALA A 133 6.78 -2.68 -11.52
N SER A 134 7.37 -3.49 -12.39
CA SER A 134 7.98 -4.77 -12.01
C SER A 134 9.14 -4.59 -11.03
N TYR A 135 10.01 -3.62 -11.29
CA TYR A 135 11.11 -3.27 -10.36
C TYR A 135 10.55 -2.86 -8.99
N THR A 136 9.50 -2.04 -8.95
CA THR A 136 8.86 -1.60 -7.70
C THR A 136 8.23 -2.77 -6.96
N ALA A 137 7.60 -3.70 -7.66
CA ALA A 137 7.02 -4.92 -7.10
C ALA A 137 8.09 -5.87 -6.52
N ASP A 138 9.25 -5.96 -7.16
CA ASP A 138 10.38 -6.76 -6.65
C ASP A 138 11.11 -6.08 -5.48
N ASN A 139 10.97 -4.78 -5.32
CA ASN A 139 11.62 -4.01 -4.26
C ASN A 139 10.63 -3.40 -3.24
N VAL A 140 9.49 -4.03 -3.03
CA VAL A 140 8.55 -3.65 -1.97
C VAL A 140 9.25 -3.63 -0.62
N GLY A 141 9.03 -2.58 0.17
CA GLY A 141 9.64 -2.39 1.48
C GLY A 141 11.13 -1.97 1.44
N CYS A 142 11.77 -1.92 0.27
CA CYS A 142 13.14 -1.44 0.16
C CYS A 142 13.19 0.09 -0.01
N LEU A 143 14.27 0.70 0.48
CA LEU A 143 14.52 2.12 0.26
C LEU A 143 14.75 2.40 -1.23
N PHE A 144 13.97 3.30 -1.78
CA PHE A 144 13.92 3.62 -3.20
C PHE A 144 14.67 4.92 -3.50
N SER A 145 15.52 4.90 -4.51
CA SER A 145 16.20 6.08 -5.01
C SER A 145 16.01 6.22 -6.53
N ALA A 146 15.18 7.18 -6.94
CA ALA A 146 14.96 7.48 -8.35
C ALA A 146 16.25 7.82 -9.10
N ASN A 147 17.24 8.42 -8.40
CA ASN A 147 18.55 8.69 -8.96
C ASN A 147 19.34 7.40 -9.23
N ASN A 148 19.33 6.44 -8.29
CA ASN A 148 20.01 5.15 -8.50
C ASN A 148 19.37 4.36 -9.62
N ILE A 149 18.04 4.38 -9.73
CA ILE A 149 17.33 3.75 -10.84
C ILE A 149 17.67 4.41 -12.16
N SER A 150 17.67 5.75 -12.24
CA SER A 150 18.09 6.45 -13.47
C SER A 150 19.52 6.10 -13.88
N LYS A 151 20.45 6.00 -12.92
CA LYS A 151 21.84 5.58 -13.19
C LYS A 151 21.91 4.13 -13.67
N TYR A 152 21.19 3.22 -13.03
CA TYR A 152 21.11 1.81 -13.43
C TYR A 152 20.55 1.68 -14.85
N LEU A 153 19.46 2.35 -15.17
CA LEU A 153 18.86 2.36 -16.50
C LEU A 153 19.81 2.88 -17.57
N LYS A 154 20.57 3.94 -17.27
CA LYS A 154 21.62 4.43 -18.19
C LYS A 154 22.68 3.38 -18.47
N SER A 155 23.07 2.58 -17.49
CA SER A 155 24.01 1.47 -17.67
C SER A 155 23.44 0.35 -18.58
N GLN A 156 22.12 0.25 -18.64
CA GLN A 156 21.38 -0.66 -19.54
C GLN A 156 21.01 -0.01 -20.88
N HIS A 157 21.60 1.14 -21.23
CA HIS A 157 21.29 1.92 -22.43
C HIS A 157 19.86 2.48 -22.49
N VAL A 158 19.13 2.52 -21.37
CA VAL A 158 17.83 3.15 -21.25
C VAL A 158 18.01 4.57 -20.71
N ASN A 159 17.80 5.56 -21.56
CA ASN A 159 18.01 6.97 -21.19
C ASN A 159 16.76 7.57 -20.53
N MET A 160 16.64 7.39 -19.23
CA MET A 160 15.57 7.99 -18.42
C MET A 160 16.16 8.90 -17.34
N SER A 161 15.67 10.13 -17.27
CA SER A 161 16.06 11.07 -16.22
C SER A 161 15.42 10.72 -14.88
N THR A 162 16.05 11.17 -13.80
CA THR A 162 15.48 11.03 -12.44
C THR A 162 14.07 11.60 -12.35
N LEU A 163 13.80 12.75 -13.00
CA LEU A 163 12.48 13.38 -13.01
C LEU A 163 11.43 12.51 -13.72
N GLN A 164 11.81 11.86 -14.81
CA GLN A 164 10.91 10.92 -15.51
C GLN A 164 10.57 9.72 -14.61
N VAL A 165 11.55 9.11 -13.93
CA VAL A 165 11.30 8.03 -12.96
C VAL A 165 10.31 8.49 -11.88
N ILE A 166 10.51 9.68 -11.31
CA ILE A 166 9.60 10.24 -10.29
C ILE A 166 8.17 10.44 -10.86
N ASN A 167 8.05 10.95 -12.09
CA ASN A 167 6.74 11.16 -12.71
C ASN A 167 6.01 9.84 -12.97
N TYR A 168 6.72 8.80 -13.41
CA TYR A 168 6.12 7.48 -13.63
C TYR A 168 5.68 6.82 -12.31
N LEU A 169 6.49 6.95 -11.24
CA LEU A 169 6.07 6.49 -9.91
C LEU A 169 4.84 7.25 -9.41
N ARG A 170 4.75 8.56 -9.68
CA ARG A 170 3.57 9.35 -9.35
C ARG A 170 2.34 8.87 -10.13
N ALA A 171 2.50 8.55 -11.41
CA ALA A 171 1.42 8.00 -12.23
C ALA A 171 0.87 6.67 -11.66
N LEU A 172 1.76 5.77 -11.22
CA LEU A 172 1.37 4.54 -10.53
C LEU A 172 0.65 4.80 -9.20
N GLN A 173 1.07 5.84 -8.44
CA GLN A 173 0.40 6.25 -7.20
C GLN A 173 -0.98 6.86 -7.49
N ASN A 174 -1.09 7.71 -8.52
CA ASN A 174 -2.36 8.33 -8.92
C ASN A 174 -3.42 7.30 -9.32
N ALA A 175 -2.99 6.17 -9.89
CA ALA A 175 -3.85 5.05 -10.25
C ALA A 175 -4.09 4.07 -9.08
N PHE A 176 -3.71 4.41 -7.87
CA PHE A 176 -3.82 3.56 -6.67
C PHE A 176 -3.20 2.17 -6.83
N LEU A 177 -2.17 2.02 -7.66
CA LEU A 177 -1.47 0.75 -7.79
C LEU A 177 -0.41 0.58 -6.69
N ILE A 178 0.28 1.68 -6.35
CA ILE A 178 1.30 1.71 -5.30
C ILE A 178 1.10 2.88 -4.34
N ASN A 179 1.56 2.71 -3.12
CA ASN A 179 1.59 3.75 -2.09
C ASN A 179 3.03 4.10 -1.74
N LYS A 180 3.27 5.38 -1.55
CA LYS A 180 4.56 5.91 -1.13
C LYS A 180 4.59 6.09 0.38
N VAL A 181 5.59 5.53 1.05
CA VAL A 181 5.85 5.70 2.48
C VAL A 181 7.14 6.50 2.65
N ARG A 182 7.03 7.64 3.31
CA ARG A 182 8.15 8.54 3.55
C ARG A 182 9.01 8.06 4.72
N ARG A 183 10.30 8.38 4.65
CA ARG A 183 11.23 8.11 5.74
C ARG A 183 11.32 9.30 6.69
N VAL A 184 11.34 9.00 7.99
CA VAL A 184 11.47 10.02 9.05
C VAL A 184 12.58 9.66 10.03
N ASP A 185 13.18 10.66 10.67
CA ASP A 185 14.04 10.45 11.83
C ASP A 185 13.18 10.08 13.05
N VAL A 186 13.46 8.93 13.66
CA VAL A 186 12.72 8.42 14.82
C VAL A 186 12.75 9.40 15.99
N ALA A 187 13.89 10.08 16.23
CA ALA A 187 14.05 10.98 17.37
C ALA A 187 13.25 12.28 17.24
N GLY A 188 13.15 12.85 16.03
CA GLY A 188 12.49 14.14 15.80
C GLY A 188 11.31 14.07 14.84
N LEU A 189 11.01 12.90 14.30
CA LEU A 189 9.99 12.66 13.26
C LEU A 189 10.10 13.61 12.06
N LYS A 190 11.34 14.07 11.80
CA LYS A 190 11.66 14.91 10.67
C LYS A 190 11.69 14.09 9.38
N VAL A 191 10.91 14.51 8.41
CA VAL A 191 10.81 13.82 7.11
C VAL A 191 12.11 14.03 6.31
N PHE A 192 12.65 12.95 5.75
CA PHE A 192 13.75 12.99 4.81
C PHE A 192 13.26 13.20 3.38
N GLU A 193 14.05 13.91 2.57
CA GLU A 193 13.71 14.18 1.18
C GLU A 193 13.92 12.97 0.24
N ILE A 194 14.69 11.98 0.67
CA ILE A 194 15.08 10.82 -0.13
C ILE A 194 15.00 9.54 0.68
N GLY A 195 14.81 8.43 -0.02
CA GLY A 195 14.77 7.10 0.57
C GLY A 195 13.36 6.68 0.99
N ASP A 196 12.38 6.99 0.13
CA ASP A 196 11.02 6.50 0.33
C ASP A 196 10.93 4.99 0.10
N LYS A 197 9.95 4.33 0.72
CA LYS A 197 9.54 2.96 0.39
C LYS A 197 8.26 2.99 -0.43
N TYR A 198 8.02 1.92 -1.21
CA TYR A 198 6.78 1.75 -1.96
C TYR A 198 6.14 0.42 -1.60
N PHE A 199 4.81 0.44 -1.44
CA PHE A 199 3.99 -0.72 -1.15
C PHE A 199 2.84 -0.79 -2.15
N PHE A 200 2.43 -2.00 -2.53
CA PHE A 200 1.29 -2.18 -3.42
C PHE A 200 -0.02 -2.02 -2.65
N GLU A 201 -1.06 -1.53 -3.32
CA GLU A 201 -2.41 -1.42 -2.77
C GLU A 201 -3.11 -2.78 -2.66
N ASP A 202 -2.63 -3.79 -3.41
CA ASP A 202 -3.12 -5.16 -3.38
C ASP A 202 -1.97 -6.16 -3.61
N LEU A 203 -1.89 -7.19 -2.76
CA LEU A 203 -0.82 -8.19 -2.83
C LEU A 203 -0.92 -9.07 -4.06
N GLY A 204 -2.13 -9.39 -4.50
CA GLY A 204 -2.35 -10.21 -5.68
C GLY A 204 -1.94 -9.49 -6.97
N LEU A 205 -2.23 -8.19 -7.08
CA LEU A 205 -1.75 -7.36 -8.20
C LEU A 205 -0.23 -7.28 -8.24
N ARG A 206 0.42 -7.23 -7.07
CA ARG A 206 1.89 -7.34 -6.99
C ARG A 206 2.38 -8.69 -7.49
N ASN A 207 1.75 -9.78 -7.04
CA ASN A 207 2.23 -11.15 -7.23
C ASN A 207 1.98 -11.69 -8.64
N CYS A 208 0.87 -11.32 -9.28
CA CYS A 208 0.47 -11.87 -10.57
C CYS A 208 1.44 -11.51 -11.72
N ASN A 209 2.19 -10.42 -11.60
CA ASN A 209 3.12 -9.95 -12.63
C ASN A 209 4.54 -10.53 -12.50
N LEU A 210 5.03 -10.71 -11.28
CA LEU A 210 6.40 -11.17 -11.05
C LEU A 210 6.54 -12.69 -11.09
N GLY A 211 5.43 -13.43 -10.93
CA GLY A 211 5.50 -14.83 -10.57
C GLY A 211 5.95 -14.97 -9.11
N LEU A 212 5.05 -15.41 -8.25
CA LEU A 212 5.29 -15.50 -6.82
C LEU A 212 6.34 -16.56 -6.48
N ASN A 213 7.42 -16.16 -5.82
CA ASN A 213 8.33 -17.04 -5.10
C ASN A 213 8.20 -16.79 -3.60
N MET A 214 7.33 -17.56 -2.94
CA MET A 214 7.02 -17.36 -1.54
C MET A 214 8.26 -17.33 -0.63
N GLN A 215 9.26 -18.17 -0.88
CA GLN A 215 10.49 -18.21 -0.04
C GLN A 215 11.32 -16.93 -0.17
N HIS A 216 11.37 -16.34 -1.35
CA HIS A 216 12.12 -15.11 -1.62
C HIS A 216 11.34 -13.86 -1.20
N ASP A 217 10.01 -13.88 -1.36
CA ASP A 217 9.17 -12.69 -1.25
C ASP A 217 8.51 -12.52 0.12
N ILE A 218 8.57 -13.53 0.98
CA ILE A 218 7.76 -13.57 2.21
C ILE A 218 7.92 -12.34 3.10
N ASN A 219 9.14 -11.81 3.29
CA ASN A 219 9.36 -10.60 4.08
C ASN A 219 8.68 -9.38 3.43
N LYS A 220 8.75 -9.24 2.10
CA LYS A 220 8.10 -8.16 1.34
C LYS A 220 6.58 -8.24 1.49
N LEU A 221 6.02 -9.45 1.45
CA LEU A 221 4.58 -9.69 1.61
C LEU A 221 4.10 -9.36 3.03
N ILE A 222 4.88 -9.73 4.06
CA ILE A 222 4.60 -9.39 5.46
C ILE A 222 4.59 -7.86 5.63
N GLU A 223 5.64 -7.17 5.18
CA GLU A 223 5.70 -5.71 5.26
C GLU A 223 4.53 -5.06 4.50
N ASN A 224 4.22 -5.53 3.29
CA ASN A 224 3.10 -4.96 2.53
C ASN A 224 1.74 -5.20 3.21
N ALA A 225 1.50 -6.38 3.77
CA ALA A 225 0.28 -6.68 4.51
C ALA A 225 0.13 -5.79 5.76
N ILE A 226 1.23 -5.59 6.51
CA ILE A 226 1.25 -4.66 7.66
C ILE A 226 0.95 -3.24 7.21
N PHE A 227 1.58 -2.78 6.12
CA PHE A 227 1.31 -1.46 5.56
C PHE A 227 -0.17 -1.27 5.21
N LEU A 228 -0.77 -2.24 4.50
CA LEU A 228 -2.19 -2.19 4.11
C LEU A 228 -3.10 -2.14 5.33
N HIS A 229 -2.86 -3.00 6.32
CA HIS A 229 -3.61 -3.00 7.57
C HIS A 229 -3.55 -1.65 8.30
N LEU A 230 -2.36 -1.06 8.44
CA LEU A 230 -2.20 0.26 9.06
C LEU A 230 -2.93 1.36 8.29
N SER A 231 -2.85 1.33 6.96
CA SER A 231 -3.54 2.29 6.09
C SER A 231 -5.07 2.17 6.21
N GLN A 232 -5.60 0.96 6.24
CA GLN A 232 -7.03 0.68 6.44
C GLN A 232 -7.54 1.13 7.82
N LYS A 233 -6.66 1.12 8.84
CA LYS A 233 -6.93 1.67 10.18
C LYS A 233 -6.72 3.19 10.26
N HIS A 234 -6.51 3.84 9.11
CA HIS A 234 -6.29 5.30 8.99
C HIS A 234 -5.07 5.82 9.73
N TYR A 235 -4.01 5.01 9.86
CA TYR A 235 -2.73 5.50 10.31
C TYR A 235 -1.97 6.21 9.18
N GLU A 236 -1.33 7.31 9.51
CA GLU A 236 -0.27 7.87 8.67
C GLU A 236 1.01 7.05 8.91
N VAL A 237 1.52 6.41 7.86
CA VAL A 237 2.60 5.43 7.95
C VAL A 237 3.91 6.02 7.44
N PHE A 238 4.99 5.79 8.20
CA PHE A 238 6.35 6.18 7.88
C PHE A 238 7.32 5.01 8.09
N THR A 239 8.50 5.09 7.47
CA THR A 239 9.66 4.28 7.83
C THR A 239 10.59 5.08 8.74
N GLY A 240 11.04 4.49 9.83
CA GLY A 240 11.90 5.15 10.81
C GLY A 240 13.37 4.97 10.52
N GLN A 241 14.15 6.06 10.51
CA GLN A 241 15.62 6.04 10.52
C GLN A 241 16.14 6.38 11.90
N MET A 242 17.05 5.56 12.39
CA MET A 242 17.77 5.82 13.65
C MET A 242 19.24 6.14 13.42
N SER A 243 19.89 6.67 14.43
CA SER A 243 21.35 6.87 14.43
C SER A 243 22.09 5.54 14.21
N GLY A 244 23.22 5.59 13.51
CA GLY A 244 24.00 4.38 13.17
C GLY A 244 23.43 3.53 12.03
N GLY A 245 22.50 4.07 11.23
CA GLY A 245 21.96 3.39 10.06
C GLY A 245 20.92 2.34 10.34
N ARG A 246 20.44 2.22 11.59
CA ARG A 246 19.35 1.30 11.97
C ARG A 246 18.02 1.84 11.46
N GLU A 247 17.10 0.92 11.17
CA GLU A 247 15.79 1.24 10.62
C GLU A 247 14.68 0.64 11.49
N ILE A 248 13.54 1.33 11.56
CA ILE A 248 12.26 0.82 12.04
C ILE A 248 11.38 0.71 10.82
N ASP A 249 10.84 -0.49 10.56
CA ASP A 249 10.08 -0.75 9.35
C ASP A 249 8.86 0.16 9.24
N PHE A 250 8.12 0.31 10.34
CA PHE A 250 6.97 1.21 10.38
C PHE A 250 6.89 2.03 11.66
N ILE A 251 6.62 3.32 11.47
CA ILE A 251 6.09 4.22 12.47
C ILE A 251 4.71 4.62 12.00
N ALA A 252 3.67 4.24 12.73
CA ALA A 252 2.29 4.53 12.37
C ALA A 252 1.68 5.50 13.37
N ARG A 253 1.04 6.56 12.86
CA ARG A 253 0.47 7.67 13.64
C ARG A 253 -0.99 7.86 13.31
N ARG A 254 -1.81 8.02 14.35
CA ARG A 254 -3.23 8.35 14.21
C ARG A 254 -3.65 9.20 15.41
N ASN A 255 -3.99 10.45 15.17
CA ASN A 255 -4.22 11.45 16.22
C ASN A 255 -3.00 11.53 17.19
N ASP A 256 -3.19 11.24 18.47
CA ASP A 256 -2.14 11.22 19.50
C ASP A 256 -1.50 9.85 19.69
N GLU A 257 -1.94 8.85 18.94
CA GLU A 257 -1.42 7.49 18.99
C GLU A 257 -0.22 7.34 18.05
N VAL A 258 0.85 6.76 18.56
CA VAL A 258 2.03 6.36 17.78
C VAL A 258 2.32 4.90 18.10
N ILE A 259 2.60 4.09 17.09
CA ILE A 259 3.04 2.71 17.27
C ILE A 259 4.27 2.45 16.41
N TYR A 260 5.17 1.59 16.89
CA TYR A 260 6.38 1.17 16.20
C TYR A 260 6.30 -0.32 15.87
N ILE A 261 6.66 -0.68 14.65
CA ILE A 261 6.55 -2.07 14.19
C ILE A 261 7.82 -2.48 13.47
N GLN A 262 8.34 -3.65 13.83
CA GLN A 262 9.34 -4.40 13.07
C GLN A 262 8.68 -5.63 12.48
N ALA A 263 8.98 -5.93 11.21
CA ALA A 263 8.42 -7.03 10.45
C ALA A 263 9.49 -8.05 10.11
N THR A 264 9.27 -9.33 10.40
CA THR A 264 10.22 -10.39 10.07
C THR A 264 9.49 -11.68 9.72
N TYR A 265 10.12 -12.56 8.94
CA TYR A 265 9.53 -13.87 8.64
C TYR A 265 9.55 -14.77 9.87
N ILE A 266 10.74 -15.16 10.30
CA ILE A 266 10.99 -16.04 11.46
C ILE A 266 12.24 -15.54 12.17
N MET A 267 12.26 -15.59 13.48
CA MET A 267 13.43 -15.32 14.29
C MET A 267 14.20 -16.60 14.57
N ALA A 268 14.84 -17.16 13.53
CA ALA A 268 15.50 -18.44 13.57
C ALA A 268 16.72 -18.50 14.49
N ASP A 269 17.34 -17.35 14.78
CA ASP A 269 18.54 -17.23 15.59
C ASP A 269 18.51 -15.99 16.49
N GLU A 270 19.35 -16.02 17.54
CA GLU A 270 19.45 -14.96 18.52
C GLU A 270 19.94 -13.63 17.90
N THR A 271 20.73 -13.67 16.85
CA THR A 271 21.23 -12.48 16.15
C THR A 271 20.09 -11.73 15.47
N THR A 272 19.22 -12.45 14.75
CA THR A 272 18.02 -11.89 14.13
C THR A 272 17.09 -11.33 15.21
N ARG A 273 16.87 -12.09 16.30
CA ARG A 273 16.05 -11.63 17.41
C ARG A 273 16.59 -10.34 18.03
N GLN A 274 17.88 -10.28 18.35
CA GLN A 274 18.52 -9.08 18.90
C GLN A 274 18.44 -7.88 17.98
N ARG A 275 18.50 -8.08 16.66
CA ARG A 275 18.33 -7.01 15.69
C ARG A 275 16.90 -6.44 15.71
N GLU A 276 15.89 -7.30 15.61
CA GLU A 276 14.49 -6.85 15.52
C GLU A 276 14.02 -6.21 16.84
N PHE A 277 14.28 -6.84 17.97
CA PHE A 277 13.95 -6.27 19.28
C PHE A 277 14.85 -5.07 19.64
N GLY A 278 16.15 -5.18 19.40
CA GLY A 278 17.12 -4.14 19.78
C GLY A 278 16.93 -2.81 19.07
N ASN A 279 16.37 -2.79 17.86
CA ASN A 279 15.98 -1.56 17.20
C ASN A 279 14.84 -0.85 17.95
N LEU A 280 13.81 -1.60 18.34
CA LEU A 280 12.67 -1.08 19.11
C LEU A 280 13.05 -0.69 20.56
N GLU A 281 13.91 -1.46 21.22
CA GLU A 281 14.42 -1.16 22.56
C GLU A 281 15.21 0.14 22.63
N ALA A 282 15.85 0.52 21.54
CA ALA A 282 16.62 1.76 21.46
C ALA A 282 15.73 3.01 21.39
N ILE A 283 14.43 2.86 21.14
CA ILE A 283 13.45 3.96 21.15
C ILE A 283 13.03 4.22 22.61
N ARG A 284 13.42 5.39 23.12
CA ARG A 284 13.23 5.78 24.53
C ARG A 284 11.93 6.55 24.75
N ASP A 285 10.82 5.93 24.39
CA ASP A 285 9.48 6.41 24.69
C ASP A 285 8.56 5.27 25.14
N ASN A 286 7.34 5.60 25.56
CA ASN A 286 6.38 4.66 26.11
C ASN A 286 5.30 4.25 25.11
N TYR A 287 5.45 4.57 23.82
CA TYR A 287 4.50 4.15 22.80
C TYR A 287 4.59 2.64 22.55
N PRO A 288 3.47 2.01 22.16
CA PRO A 288 3.42 0.59 21.86
C PRO A 288 4.43 0.19 20.77
N LYS A 289 5.10 -0.94 21.01
CA LYS A 289 6.11 -1.51 20.12
C LYS A 289 5.74 -2.94 19.81
N TYR A 290 5.83 -3.32 18.54
CA TYR A 290 5.48 -4.63 18.04
C TYR A 290 6.58 -5.22 17.18
N VAL A 291 6.88 -6.49 17.40
CA VAL A 291 7.55 -7.34 16.43
C VAL A 291 6.48 -8.24 15.84
N VAL A 292 6.29 -8.20 14.51
CA VAL A 292 5.28 -8.98 13.81
C VAL A 292 5.96 -10.01 12.92
N SER A 293 5.60 -11.29 13.07
CA SER A 293 6.24 -12.37 12.32
C SER A 293 5.25 -13.48 11.95
N LEU A 294 5.74 -14.47 11.19
CA LEU A 294 5.04 -15.75 10.95
C LEU A 294 5.52 -16.88 11.90
N ASP A 295 6.25 -16.53 12.95
CA ASP A 295 6.74 -17.49 13.94
C ASP A 295 5.61 -17.87 14.92
N GLU A 296 5.06 -19.06 14.76
CA GLU A 296 3.98 -19.57 15.60
C GLU A 296 4.44 -19.92 17.03
N TRP A 297 5.75 -20.20 17.22
CA TRP A 297 6.28 -20.71 18.49
C TRP A 297 6.61 -19.61 19.50
N THR A 298 7.05 -18.46 19.03
CA THR A 298 7.51 -17.37 19.90
C THR A 298 6.53 -16.20 19.94
N SER A 299 5.54 -16.17 19.08
CA SER A 299 4.48 -15.17 19.09
C SER A 299 3.61 -15.25 20.36
N GLY A 300 2.97 -14.14 20.70
CA GLY A 300 2.19 -14.01 21.96
C GLY A 300 3.05 -13.69 23.18
N SER A 301 4.36 -13.49 23.03
CA SER A 301 5.28 -13.10 24.10
C SER A 301 5.44 -11.58 24.19
N CYS A 302 5.83 -11.11 25.38
CA CYS A 302 6.21 -9.71 25.59
C CYS A 302 7.64 -9.69 26.15
N VAL A 303 8.55 -9.01 25.46
CA VAL A 303 9.96 -8.90 25.82
C VAL A 303 10.30 -7.43 26.00
N ASN A 304 10.70 -7.03 27.20
CA ASN A 304 11.08 -5.64 27.55
C ASN A 304 10.03 -4.60 27.14
N GLY A 305 8.72 -4.95 27.24
CA GLY A 305 7.62 -4.08 26.85
C GLY A 305 7.31 -4.05 25.34
N ILE A 306 7.97 -4.90 24.55
CA ILE A 306 7.73 -5.08 23.12
C ILE A 306 6.87 -6.33 22.93
N ASN A 307 5.73 -6.18 22.29
CA ASN A 307 4.83 -7.28 21.99
C ASN A 307 5.27 -8.02 20.73
N HIS A 308 5.46 -9.34 20.84
CA HIS A 308 5.67 -10.19 19.68
C HIS A 308 4.35 -10.83 19.26
N MET A 309 3.90 -10.55 18.05
CA MET A 309 2.62 -11.03 17.53
C MET A 309 2.81 -11.84 16.26
N HIS A 310 1.97 -12.87 16.09
CA HIS A 310 1.81 -13.51 14.80
C HIS A 310 1.09 -12.58 13.82
N LEU A 311 1.48 -12.60 12.54
CA LEU A 311 0.91 -11.70 11.52
C LEU A 311 -0.63 -11.78 11.46
N ALA A 312 -1.20 -13.00 11.49
CA ALA A 312 -2.66 -13.17 11.47
C ALA A 312 -3.37 -12.47 12.64
N ASP A 313 -2.75 -12.46 13.83
CA ASP A 313 -3.31 -11.81 15.00
C ASP A 313 -3.17 -10.29 14.92
N PHE A 314 -2.01 -9.82 14.43
CA PHE A 314 -1.79 -8.39 14.19
C PHE A 314 -2.78 -7.81 13.17
N LEU A 315 -3.02 -8.52 12.05
CA LEU A 315 -3.97 -8.10 11.02
C LEU A 315 -5.44 -8.14 11.47
N ARG A 316 -5.74 -8.63 12.66
CA ARG A 316 -7.08 -8.67 13.27
C ARG A 316 -7.29 -7.62 14.38
N LEU A 317 -6.23 -6.88 14.75
CA LEU A 317 -6.35 -5.73 15.66
C LEU A 317 -7.17 -4.61 15.00
#